data_4a7086d75b641b59368ab1e0610294da
#
_entry.id   4a7086d75b641b59368ab1e0610294da
#
_cell.length_a   1.000
_cell.length_b   1.000
_cell.length_c   1.000
_cell.angle_alpha   90.00
_cell.angle_beta   90.00
_cell.angle_gamma   90.00
#
_symmetry.space_group_name_H-M   'P 1'
#
loop_
_entity.id
_entity.type
_entity.pdbx_description
1 polymer ?
#
loop_
_entity_poly.entity_id
_entity_poly.type
_entity_poly.pdbx_seq_one_letter_code
_entity_poly.pdbx_strand_id
1 'polypeptide(L)'
;MLHRLTPTKPRFSLLAGSLLLALGLGSCGISEQVQQAKAFKDTQIRLASVEQATVAGIDVTQIRRPGDLSTIDKARLATAYATGNLPLRMRVNLEIRNPNDETAALNELDYIALIDGKQVATGRSTERIEVAPNGTALAPVTLESNLREAVGEKSGEALADLVLGLADRDRQPVRLTMRIRPTFITGSGRRIAPAGYITVDKDFTANQVLDAIDKRDSLKTRP
;
A
#
# COMPACT_ATOMS: atom_id res chain seq x y z
N MET A 1 -80.85 11.62 45.26
CA MET A 1 -79.83 12.46 44.70
C MET A 1 -78.74 11.60 44.21
N LEU A 2 -78.67 11.36 42.92
CA LEU A 2 -77.70 10.47 42.26
C LEU A 2 -76.59 11.34 41.59
N HIS A 3 -75.38 11.29 42.12
CA HIS A 3 -74.25 11.89 41.44
C HIS A 3 -73.69 10.92 40.44
N ARG A 4 -73.76 11.28 39.11
CA ARG A 4 -73.10 10.57 38.05
C ARG A 4 -71.62 10.97 37.99
N LEU A 5 -70.69 9.99 38.18
CA LEU A 5 -69.29 10.13 37.93
C LEU A 5 -69.03 9.83 36.44
N THR A 6 -68.47 10.76 35.71
CA THR A 6 -67.97 10.57 34.31
C THR A 6 -66.56 10.01 34.35
N PRO A 7 -66.22 9.00 33.52
CA PRO A 7 -64.86 8.48 33.46
C PRO A 7 -64.04 9.34 32.50
N THR A 8 -62.96 9.91 33.01
CA THR A 8 -61.89 10.55 32.21
C THR A 8 -61.04 9.50 31.52
N LYS A 9 -61.01 9.55 30.19
CA LYS A 9 -60.12 8.70 29.37
C LYS A 9 -58.65 9.18 29.48
N PRO A 10 -57.67 8.32 29.69
CA PRO A 10 -56.28 8.72 29.67
C PRO A 10 -55.80 8.93 28.21
N ARG A 11 -55.28 10.11 27.93
CA ARG A 11 -54.54 10.44 26.70
C ARG A 11 -53.09 9.96 26.81
N PHE A 12 -52.89 8.66 26.65
CA PHE A 12 -51.54 8.07 26.54
C PHE A 12 -51.48 7.30 25.23
N SER A 13 -51.14 7.93 24.10
CA SER A 13 -50.86 7.18 22.89
C SER A 13 -50.25 7.99 21.74
N LEU A 14 -49.36 8.97 21.99
CA LEU A 14 -48.70 9.68 20.89
C LEU A 14 -47.17 9.86 21.04
N LEU A 15 -46.56 9.34 22.12
CA LEU A 15 -45.10 9.46 22.31
C LEU A 15 -44.33 8.16 22.09
N ALA A 16 -45.00 7.03 21.90
CA ALA A 16 -44.34 5.72 21.66
C ALA A 16 -43.99 5.48 20.20
N GLY A 17 -44.55 6.23 19.26
CA GLY A 17 -44.32 6.06 17.81
C GLY A 17 -43.01 6.69 17.28
N SER A 18 -42.51 7.74 17.96
CA SER A 18 -41.34 8.47 17.45
C SER A 18 -39.99 7.88 17.84
N LEU A 19 -39.94 6.98 18.81
CA LEU A 19 -38.68 6.38 19.28
C LEU A 19 -38.25 5.16 18.48
N LEU A 20 -39.15 4.53 17.74
CA LEU A 20 -38.85 3.35 16.91
C LEU A 20 -38.29 3.69 15.51
N LEU A 21 -38.44 4.95 15.05
CA LEU A 21 -37.96 5.37 13.72
C LEU A 21 -36.48 5.83 13.73
N ALA A 22 -35.89 6.07 14.92
CA ALA A 22 -34.49 6.52 15.02
C ALA A 22 -33.46 5.40 15.05
N LEU A 23 -33.86 4.13 15.19
CA LEU A 23 -32.96 2.97 15.27
C LEU A 23 -32.62 2.33 13.91
N GLY A 24 -33.25 2.79 12.82
CA GLY A 24 -33.08 2.19 11.48
C GLY A 24 -31.94 2.77 10.63
N LEU A 25 -31.34 3.90 10.99
CA LEU A 25 -30.40 4.63 10.12
C LEU A 25 -28.92 4.29 10.35
N GLY A 26 -28.59 3.50 11.35
CA GLY A 26 -27.19 3.15 11.67
C GLY A 26 -26.67 1.82 11.07
N SER A 27 -27.53 1.02 10.43
CA SER A 27 -27.19 -0.35 10.04
C SER A 27 -26.55 -0.48 8.65
N CYS A 28 -26.75 0.49 7.76
CA CYS A 28 -26.27 0.33 6.37
C CYS A 28 -24.74 0.41 6.22
N GLY A 29 -24.06 1.24 7.00
CA GLY A 29 -22.61 1.42 6.87
C GLY A 29 -21.77 0.24 7.35
N ILE A 30 -22.25 -0.54 8.30
CA ILE A 30 -21.51 -1.69 8.84
C ILE A 30 -21.55 -2.88 7.87
N SER A 31 -22.68 -3.09 7.20
CA SER A 31 -22.84 -4.16 6.22
C SER A 31 -21.96 -3.95 4.99
N GLU A 32 -21.90 -2.73 4.46
CA GLU A 32 -21.10 -2.38 3.29
C GLU A 32 -19.59 -2.60 3.51
N GLN A 33 -19.04 -2.14 4.62
CA GLN A 33 -17.62 -2.32 4.93
C GLN A 33 -17.24 -3.80 5.13
N VAL A 34 -18.13 -4.61 5.70
CA VAL A 34 -17.93 -6.05 5.81
C VAL A 34 -17.98 -6.73 4.43
N GLN A 35 -18.86 -6.28 3.55
CA GLN A 35 -18.92 -6.77 2.17
C GLN A 35 -17.65 -6.38 1.40
N GLN A 36 -17.20 -5.13 1.48
CA GLN A 36 -15.94 -4.67 0.87
C GLN A 36 -14.73 -5.47 1.34
N ALA A 37 -14.64 -5.77 2.65
CA ALA A 37 -13.59 -6.61 3.21
C ALA A 37 -13.66 -8.07 2.73
N LYS A 38 -14.87 -8.60 2.56
CA LYS A 38 -15.07 -9.96 1.99
C LYS A 38 -14.68 -9.99 0.52
N ALA A 39 -15.12 -9.01 -0.26
CA ALA A 39 -14.76 -8.88 -1.66
C ALA A 39 -13.24 -8.75 -1.86
N PHE A 40 -12.55 -8.09 -0.93
CA PHE A 40 -11.09 -7.96 -1.00
C PHE A 40 -10.35 -9.30 -0.86
N LYS A 41 -10.94 -10.29 -0.18
CA LYS A 41 -10.33 -11.62 0.00
C LYS A 41 -10.05 -12.32 -1.34
N ASP A 42 -10.91 -12.10 -2.32
CA ASP A 42 -10.84 -12.77 -3.62
C ASP A 42 -10.09 -11.93 -4.67
N THR A 43 -9.56 -10.77 -4.28
CA THR A 43 -8.77 -9.92 -5.18
C THR A 43 -7.44 -10.56 -5.54
N GLN A 44 -7.00 -10.29 -6.76
CA GLN A 44 -5.69 -10.68 -7.26
C GLN A 44 -4.74 -9.49 -7.13
N ILE A 45 -3.63 -9.68 -6.42
CA ILE A 45 -2.66 -8.61 -6.18
C ILE A 45 -1.34 -8.98 -6.84
N ARG A 46 -0.78 -8.05 -7.61
CA ARG A 46 0.54 -8.20 -8.22
C ARG A 46 1.36 -6.92 -8.08
N LEU A 47 2.66 -7.05 -8.11
CA LEU A 47 3.57 -5.93 -8.21
C LEU A 47 3.59 -5.44 -9.66
N ALA A 48 3.11 -4.23 -9.91
CA ALA A 48 2.99 -3.67 -11.26
C ALA A 48 4.30 -3.01 -11.72
N SER A 49 4.80 -2.05 -10.94
CA SER A 49 5.98 -1.26 -11.30
C SER A 49 6.72 -0.71 -10.08
N VAL A 50 7.98 -0.33 -10.30
CA VAL A 50 8.73 0.59 -9.45
C VAL A 50 8.77 1.93 -10.18
N GLU A 51 8.23 2.98 -9.58
CA GLU A 51 8.19 4.31 -10.21
C GLU A 51 9.42 5.14 -9.91
N GLN A 52 9.93 5.03 -8.70
CA GLN A 52 11.05 5.81 -8.21
C GLN A 52 11.83 4.98 -7.19
N ALA A 53 13.15 5.06 -7.25
CA ALA A 53 14.03 4.52 -6.22
C ALA A 53 15.21 5.46 -6.01
N THR A 54 15.41 5.91 -4.77
CA THR A 54 16.55 6.75 -4.39
C THR A 54 17.32 6.10 -3.25
N VAL A 55 18.66 6.17 -3.33
CA VAL A 55 19.56 5.73 -2.26
C VAL A 55 20.45 6.92 -1.91
N ALA A 56 20.48 7.31 -0.64
CA ALA A 56 21.14 8.53 -0.19
C ALA A 56 20.78 9.79 -1.01
N GLY A 57 19.52 9.87 -1.49
CA GLY A 57 19.04 10.96 -2.33
C GLY A 57 19.49 10.90 -3.79
N ILE A 58 20.16 9.83 -4.22
CA ILE A 58 20.56 9.61 -5.59
C ILE A 58 19.50 8.75 -6.27
N ASP A 59 18.98 9.20 -7.40
CA ASP A 59 18.02 8.42 -8.20
C ASP A 59 18.73 7.25 -8.86
N VAL A 60 18.54 6.04 -8.33
CA VAL A 60 19.16 4.83 -8.85
C VAL A 60 18.43 4.27 -10.06
N THR A 61 17.23 4.76 -10.39
CA THR A 61 16.51 4.34 -11.60
C THR A 61 17.18 4.83 -12.88
N GLN A 62 17.96 5.91 -12.79
CA GLN A 62 18.70 6.51 -13.90
C GLN A 62 20.11 5.94 -14.09
N ILE A 63 20.61 5.18 -13.11
CA ILE A 63 21.95 4.62 -13.12
C ILE A 63 21.91 3.26 -13.84
N ARG A 64 22.68 3.11 -14.90
CA ARG A 64 22.75 1.89 -15.72
C ARG A 64 24.05 1.13 -15.53
N ARG A 65 25.10 1.80 -15.10
CA ARG A 65 26.47 1.28 -14.92
C ARG A 65 27.15 2.03 -13.78
N PRO A 66 28.16 1.46 -13.15
CA PRO A 66 28.97 2.16 -12.13
C PRO A 66 29.54 3.49 -12.60
N GLY A 67 29.78 3.60 -13.92
CA GLY A 67 30.30 4.83 -14.54
C GLY A 67 29.31 5.99 -14.62
N ASP A 68 28.00 5.70 -14.52
CA ASP A 68 26.94 6.72 -14.57
C ASP A 68 26.87 7.50 -13.23
N LEU A 69 27.45 6.96 -12.14
CA LEU A 69 27.58 7.67 -10.88
C LEU A 69 28.64 8.77 -11.02
N SER A 70 28.24 10.02 -10.81
CA SER A 70 29.17 11.13 -10.73
C SER A 70 30.14 10.96 -9.53
N THR A 71 31.27 11.68 -9.56
CA THR A 71 32.20 11.69 -8.44
C THR A 71 31.54 12.18 -7.13
N ILE A 72 30.61 13.12 -7.25
CA ILE A 72 29.83 13.67 -6.14
C ILE A 72 28.89 12.59 -5.56
N ASP A 73 28.21 11.83 -6.43
CA ASP A 73 27.33 10.74 -5.98
C ASP A 73 28.10 9.62 -5.30
N LYS A 74 29.27 9.25 -5.85
CA LYS A 74 30.16 8.27 -5.20
C LYS A 74 30.61 8.73 -3.81
N ALA A 75 31.00 10.02 -3.68
CA ALA A 75 31.39 10.59 -2.38
C ALA A 75 30.20 10.62 -1.41
N ARG A 76 28.99 10.96 -1.90
CA ARG A 76 27.77 10.96 -1.09
C ARG A 76 27.39 9.57 -0.59
N LEU A 77 27.44 8.55 -1.45
CA LEU A 77 27.23 7.16 -1.06
C LEU A 77 28.25 6.68 -0.03
N ALA A 78 29.53 6.97 -0.26
CA ALA A 78 30.61 6.61 0.68
C ALA A 78 30.42 7.28 2.05
N THR A 79 30.05 8.55 2.09
CA THR A 79 29.76 9.29 3.32
C THR A 79 28.53 8.71 4.03
N ALA A 80 27.44 8.49 3.30
CA ALA A 80 26.20 7.91 3.83
C ALA A 80 26.47 6.52 4.44
N TYR A 81 27.28 5.71 3.74
CA TYR A 81 27.68 4.40 4.24
C TYR A 81 28.55 4.51 5.50
N ALA A 82 29.56 5.35 5.49
CA ALA A 82 30.49 5.54 6.62
C ALA A 82 29.78 6.07 7.87
N THR A 83 28.80 6.96 7.70
CA THR A 83 28.01 7.51 8.81
C THR A 83 26.89 6.59 9.28
N GLY A 84 26.67 5.44 8.63
CA GLY A 84 25.59 4.52 8.97
C GLY A 84 24.20 5.00 8.55
N ASN A 85 24.09 6.13 7.84
CA ASN A 85 22.82 6.71 7.38
C ASN A 85 22.70 6.60 5.85
N LEU A 86 22.20 5.46 5.39
CA LEU A 86 22.00 5.16 3.96
C LEU A 86 20.50 5.05 3.64
N PRO A 87 19.78 6.17 3.55
CA PRO A 87 18.35 6.14 3.33
C PRO A 87 18.00 5.58 1.94
N LEU A 88 17.09 4.60 1.94
CA LEU A 88 16.38 4.13 0.76
C LEU A 88 14.98 4.74 0.78
N ARG A 89 14.57 5.28 -0.35
CA ARG A 89 13.18 5.61 -0.63
C ARG A 89 12.78 5.04 -1.97
N MET A 90 11.72 4.24 -1.99
CA MET A 90 11.25 3.59 -3.20
C MET A 90 9.72 3.71 -3.27
N ARG A 91 9.19 4.06 -4.43
CA ARG A 91 7.76 4.04 -4.70
C ARG A 91 7.43 2.88 -5.63
N VAL A 92 6.58 1.99 -5.16
CA VAL A 92 6.13 0.82 -5.89
C VAL A 92 4.63 0.88 -6.10
N ASN A 93 4.13 0.35 -7.21
CA ASN A 93 2.70 0.19 -7.45
C ASN A 93 2.31 -1.27 -7.32
N LEU A 94 1.33 -1.52 -6.48
CA LEU A 94 0.59 -2.77 -6.46
C LEU A 94 -0.61 -2.62 -7.39
N GLU A 95 -0.80 -3.56 -8.29
CA GLU A 95 -2.03 -3.67 -9.06
C GLU A 95 -2.96 -4.65 -8.35
N ILE A 96 -4.18 -4.19 -8.08
CA ILE A 96 -5.22 -4.96 -7.40
C ILE A 96 -6.37 -5.12 -8.38
N ARG A 97 -6.64 -6.35 -8.79
CA ARG A 97 -7.78 -6.71 -9.63
C ARG A 97 -8.88 -7.30 -8.76
N ASN A 98 -10.07 -6.76 -8.87
CA ASN A 98 -11.26 -7.23 -8.19
C ASN A 98 -12.12 -8.05 -9.18
N PRO A 99 -12.24 -9.36 -9.00
CA PRO A 99 -13.08 -10.20 -9.87
C PRO A 99 -14.54 -10.25 -9.43
N ASN A 100 -14.91 -9.56 -8.33
CA ASN A 100 -16.24 -9.62 -7.76
C ASN A 100 -17.16 -8.55 -8.36
N ASP A 101 -18.46 -8.75 -8.24
CA ASP A 101 -19.51 -7.80 -8.63
C ASP A 101 -19.72 -6.69 -7.58
N GLU A 102 -19.02 -6.75 -6.46
CA GLU A 102 -19.06 -5.77 -5.39
C GLU A 102 -17.72 -5.00 -5.29
N THR A 103 -17.75 -3.77 -4.78
CA THR A 103 -16.55 -3.00 -4.54
C THR A 103 -15.68 -3.68 -3.47
N ALA A 104 -14.42 -3.91 -3.78
CA ALA A 104 -13.42 -4.34 -2.80
C ALA A 104 -12.67 -3.11 -2.26
N ALA A 105 -12.44 -3.05 -0.93
CA ALA A 105 -11.70 -1.96 -0.34
C ALA A 105 -10.87 -2.41 0.86
N LEU A 106 -9.76 -1.71 1.10
CA LEU A 106 -8.97 -1.79 2.33
C LEU A 106 -8.64 -0.39 2.85
N ASN A 107 -8.43 -0.25 4.15
CA ASN A 107 -8.14 1.03 4.78
C ASN A 107 -6.65 1.26 4.99
N GLU A 108 -5.90 0.20 5.28
CA GLU A 108 -4.48 0.25 5.55
C GLU A 108 -3.79 -0.99 5.03
N LEU A 109 -2.50 -0.88 4.76
CA LEU A 109 -1.67 -1.96 4.26
C LEU A 109 -0.35 -2.00 5.02
N ASP A 110 -0.14 -3.02 5.86
CA ASP A 110 1.19 -3.32 6.41
C ASP A 110 2.02 -3.99 5.32
N TYR A 111 3.30 -3.67 5.25
CA TYR A 111 4.19 -4.29 4.27
C TYR A 111 5.55 -4.63 4.85
N ILE A 112 6.17 -5.67 4.26
CA ILE A 112 7.57 -6.04 4.40
C ILE A 112 8.11 -6.16 2.97
N ALA A 113 9.12 -5.37 2.64
CA ALA A 113 9.78 -5.42 1.33
C ALA A 113 11.12 -6.14 1.43
N LEU A 114 11.35 -7.05 0.49
CA LEU A 114 12.60 -7.81 0.39
C LEU A 114 13.18 -7.62 -1.02
N ILE A 115 14.49 -7.44 -1.10
CA ILE A 115 15.26 -7.45 -2.35
C ILE A 115 16.16 -8.68 -2.31
N ASP A 116 16.04 -9.56 -3.29
CA ASP A 116 16.75 -10.85 -3.37
C ASP A 116 16.68 -11.63 -2.04
N GLY A 117 15.49 -11.65 -1.43
CA GLY A 117 15.22 -12.34 -0.18
C GLY A 117 15.69 -11.62 1.09
N LYS A 118 16.41 -10.49 0.99
CA LYS A 118 16.84 -9.69 2.13
C LYS A 118 15.81 -8.61 2.42
N GLN A 119 15.34 -8.52 3.67
CA GLN A 119 14.40 -7.49 4.08
C GLN A 119 15.08 -6.12 4.03
N VAL A 120 14.50 -5.19 3.27
CA VAL A 120 15.03 -3.83 3.09
C VAL A 120 14.14 -2.76 3.69
N ALA A 121 12.84 -3.04 3.83
CA ALA A 121 11.91 -2.09 4.44
C ALA A 121 10.76 -2.83 5.12
N THR A 122 10.17 -2.18 6.12
CA THR A 122 8.88 -2.55 6.71
C THR A 122 8.12 -1.28 7.05
N GLY A 123 6.81 -1.31 6.94
CA GLY A 123 6.01 -0.12 7.23
C GLY A 123 4.53 -0.35 7.02
N ARG A 124 3.80 0.76 6.99
CA ARG A 124 2.35 0.81 6.81
C ARG A 124 1.97 1.95 5.88
N SER A 125 1.13 1.66 4.89
CA SER A 125 0.37 2.65 4.16
C SER A 125 -1.01 2.81 4.81
N THR A 126 -1.42 4.04 5.05
CA THR A 126 -2.75 4.40 5.59
C THR A 126 -3.67 4.95 4.51
N GLU A 127 -3.26 4.84 3.26
CA GLU A 127 -4.08 5.23 2.13
C GLU A 127 -5.17 4.20 1.89
N ARG A 128 -6.43 4.66 1.88
CA ARG A 128 -7.57 3.82 1.54
C ARG A 128 -7.55 3.49 0.06
N ILE A 129 -7.68 2.21 -0.25
CA ILE A 129 -7.71 1.70 -1.61
C ILE A 129 -9.08 1.09 -1.87
N GLU A 130 -9.72 1.52 -2.97
CA GLU A 130 -10.98 0.99 -3.45
C GLU A 130 -10.82 0.48 -4.87
N VAL A 131 -11.39 -0.70 -5.13
CA VAL A 131 -11.38 -1.33 -6.45
C VAL A 131 -12.82 -1.63 -6.86
N ALA A 132 -13.27 -0.98 -7.92
CA ALA A 132 -14.62 -1.15 -8.44
C ALA A 132 -14.92 -2.61 -8.79
N PRO A 133 -16.21 -3.01 -8.86
CA PRO A 133 -16.62 -4.31 -9.34
C PRO A 133 -15.99 -4.63 -10.70
N ASN A 134 -15.45 -5.85 -10.83
CA ASN A 134 -14.79 -6.32 -12.06
C ASN A 134 -13.65 -5.39 -12.55
N GLY A 135 -13.17 -4.49 -11.68
CA GLY A 135 -12.21 -3.45 -11.99
C GLY A 135 -10.78 -3.78 -11.55
N THR A 136 -9.88 -2.83 -11.84
CA THR A 136 -8.47 -2.85 -11.45
C THR A 136 -8.07 -1.48 -10.94
N ALA A 137 -7.32 -1.42 -9.83
CA ALA A 137 -6.75 -0.20 -9.28
C ALA A 137 -5.25 -0.35 -9.06
N LEU A 138 -4.53 0.76 -9.13
CA LEU A 138 -3.13 0.86 -8.71
C LEU A 138 -3.07 1.44 -7.29
N ALA A 139 -2.37 0.75 -6.42
CA ALA A 139 -2.11 1.15 -5.04
C ALA A 139 -0.63 1.53 -4.91
N PRO A 140 -0.29 2.83 -4.83
CA PRO A 140 1.08 3.26 -4.62
C PRO A 140 1.48 3.01 -3.17
N VAL A 141 2.65 2.39 -2.98
CA VAL A 141 3.25 2.15 -1.66
C VAL A 141 4.63 2.78 -1.63
N THR A 142 4.86 3.69 -0.70
CA THR A 142 6.18 4.27 -0.48
C THR A 142 6.93 3.45 0.57
N LEU A 143 8.08 2.92 0.18
CA LEU A 143 8.99 2.18 1.05
C LEU A 143 10.08 3.14 1.50
N GLU A 144 10.32 3.21 2.80
CA GLU A 144 11.40 4.01 3.39
C GLU A 144 12.16 3.15 4.40
N SER A 145 13.49 3.18 4.33
CA SER A 145 14.33 2.46 5.28
C SER A 145 15.76 2.99 5.25
N ASN A 146 16.56 2.51 6.20
CA ASN A 146 18.01 2.67 6.19
C ASN A 146 18.65 1.37 5.69
N LEU A 147 19.15 1.38 4.46
CA LEU A 147 19.81 0.21 3.86
C LEU A 147 21.01 -0.29 4.66
N ARG A 148 21.68 0.59 5.42
CA ARG A 148 22.82 0.20 6.28
C ARG A 148 22.40 -0.84 7.32
N GLU A 149 21.20 -0.72 7.88
CA GLU A 149 20.64 -1.70 8.81
C GLU A 149 20.26 -3.02 8.10
N ALA A 150 19.69 -2.91 6.90
CA ALA A 150 19.27 -4.07 6.11
C ALA A 150 20.45 -4.89 5.56
N VAL A 151 21.55 -4.23 5.16
CA VAL A 151 22.73 -4.89 4.60
C VAL A 151 23.66 -5.40 5.72
N GLY A 152 23.55 -4.87 6.95
CA GLY A 152 24.40 -5.22 8.08
C GLY A 152 25.85 -4.70 7.90
N GLU A 153 26.75 -5.14 8.77
CA GLU A 153 28.16 -4.72 8.72
C GLU A 153 28.96 -5.37 7.56
N LYS A 154 28.35 -6.28 6.83
CA LYS A 154 29.01 -7.02 5.75
C LYS A 154 29.13 -6.16 4.50
N SER A 155 30.29 -5.56 4.37
CA SER A 155 30.98 -5.06 3.18
C SER A 155 30.26 -4.00 2.31
N GLY A 156 30.97 -2.90 2.05
CA GLY A 156 30.67 -1.96 0.99
C GLY A 156 30.43 -2.60 -0.39
N GLU A 157 30.95 -3.80 -0.59
CA GLU A 157 30.78 -4.66 -1.75
C GLU A 157 29.30 -5.14 -1.90
N ALA A 158 28.67 -5.64 -0.84
CA ALA A 158 27.26 -6.05 -0.87
C ALA A 158 26.31 -4.86 -1.10
N LEU A 159 26.72 -3.66 -0.65
CA LEU A 159 25.98 -2.43 -0.92
C LEU A 159 26.18 -1.98 -2.38
N ALA A 160 27.42 -2.02 -2.87
CA ALA A 160 27.71 -1.74 -4.26
C ALA A 160 26.92 -2.71 -5.16
N ASP A 161 26.88 -3.98 -4.84
CA ASP A 161 26.11 -4.99 -5.57
C ASP A 161 24.61 -4.75 -5.50
N LEU A 162 24.08 -4.28 -4.38
CA LEU A 162 22.67 -3.93 -4.26
C LEU A 162 22.33 -2.67 -5.10
N VAL A 163 23.12 -1.60 -4.98
CA VAL A 163 22.91 -0.35 -5.73
C VAL A 163 23.14 -0.58 -7.22
N LEU A 164 24.18 -1.34 -7.57
CA LEU A 164 24.50 -1.70 -8.95
C LEU A 164 23.54 -2.73 -9.53
N GLY A 165 23.04 -3.67 -8.71
CA GLY A 165 22.02 -4.63 -9.13
C GLY A 165 20.68 -3.97 -9.46
N LEU A 166 20.34 -2.88 -8.79
CA LEU A 166 19.18 -2.05 -9.13
C LEU A 166 19.42 -1.22 -10.42
N ALA A 167 20.68 -1.03 -10.81
CA ALA A 167 21.11 -0.14 -11.89
C ALA A 167 21.63 -0.85 -13.14
N ASP A 168 22.08 -2.12 -13.05
CA ASP A 168 22.78 -2.79 -14.13
C ASP A 168 21.82 -3.61 -15.02
N ARG A 169 21.73 -3.19 -16.30
CA ARG A 169 20.86 -3.83 -17.31
C ARG A 169 21.35 -5.23 -17.75
N ASP A 170 22.63 -5.51 -17.57
CA ASP A 170 23.28 -6.74 -18.03
C ASP A 170 23.38 -7.79 -16.91
N ARG A 171 23.01 -7.43 -15.67
CA ARG A 171 22.92 -8.35 -14.53
C ARG A 171 21.59 -9.09 -14.48
N GLN A 172 21.56 -10.16 -13.70
CA GLN A 172 20.32 -10.89 -13.43
C GLN A 172 19.25 -9.96 -12.85
N PRO A 173 17.97 -10.19 -13.20
CA PRO A 173 16.86 -9.39 -12.66
C PRO A 173 16.89 -9.38 -11.13
N VAL A 174 16.75 -8.21 -10.55
CA VAL A 174 16.58 -8.06 -9.09
C VAL A 174 15.16 -8.46 -8.72
N ARG A 175 15.03 -9.39 -7.80
CA ARG A 175 13.72 -9.83 -7.31
C ARG A 175 13.25 -8.94 -6.18
N LEU A 176 12.21 -8.15 -6.42
CA LEU A 176 11.48 -7.46 -5.37
C LEU A 176 10.29 -8.32 -4.92
N THR A 177 10.29 -8.67 -3.64
CA THR A 177 9.20 -9.38 -2.99
C THR A 177 8.54 -8.46 -1.99
N MET A 178 7.22 -8.34 -2.04
CA MET A 178 6.44 -7.65 -1.03
C MET A 178 5.54 -8.64 -0.31
N ARG A 179 5.64 -8.66 1.00
CA ARG A 179 4.69 -9.35 1.89
C ARG A 179 3.75 -8.29 2.45
N ILE A 180 2.48 -8.40 2.14
CA ILE A 180 1.47 -7.39 2.46
C ILE A 180 0.37 -7.98 3.34
N ARG A 181 -0.15 -7.16 4.25
CA ARG A 181 -1.26 -7.53 5.12
C ARG A 181 -2.27 -6.38 5.15
N PRO A 182 -3.44 -6.56 4.50
CA PRO A 182 -4.49 -5.55 4.49
C PRO A 182 -5.13 -5.40 5.87
N THR A 183 -5.54 -4.20 6.22
CA THR A 183 -6.35 -3.90 7.41
C THR A 183 -7.62 -3.20 6.99
N PHE A 184 -8.74 -3.68 7.49
CA PHE A 184 -10.08 -3.14 7.30
C PHE A 184 -10.51 -2.42 8.57
N ILE A 185 -11.10 -1.24 8.45
CA ILE A 185 -11.65 -0.48 9.57
C ILE A 185 -13.16 -0.45 9.42
N THR A 186 -13.88 -1.03 10.39
CA THR A 186 -15.35 -1.03 10.40
C THR A 186 -15.90 0.34 10.77
N GLY A 187 -17.19 0.59 10.51
CA GLY A 187 -17.86 1.83 10.89
C GLY A 187 -17.84 2.12 12.41
N SER A 188 -17.63 1.11 13.24
CA SER A 188 -17.39 1.25 14.68
C SER A 188 -15.92 1.56 15.04
N GLY A 189 -15.05 1.73 14.05
CA GLY A 189 -13.62 1.96 14.27
C GLY A 189 -12.80 0.70 14.60
N ARG A 190 -13.41 -0.49 14.59
CA ARG A 190 -12.71 -1.74 14.87
C ARG A 190 -11.81 -2.11 13.68
N ARG A 191 -10.55 -2.42 13.96
CA ARG A 191 -9.56 -2.87 12.98
C ARG A 191 -9.60 -4.38 12.85
N ILE A 192 -9.68 -4.87 11.62
CA ILE A 192 -9.68 -6.29 11.28
C ILE A 192 -8.57 -6.53 10.25
N ALA A 193 -7.64 -7.41 10.56
CA ALA A 193 -6.59 -7.83 9.65
C ALA A 193 -6.53 -9.37 9.62
N PRO A 194 -6.19 -9.99 8.47
CA PRO A 194 -5.95 -11.43 8.40
C PRO A 194 -4.71 -11.80 9.24
N ALA A 195 -4.65 -13.06 9.67
CA ALA A 195 -3.54 -13.55 10.50
C ALA A 195 -2.21 -13.66 9.73
N GLY A 196 -2.24 -13.68 8.40
CA GLY A 196 -1.07 -13.89 7.54
C GLY A 196 -0.79 -12.73 6.59
N TYR A 197 0.35 -12.84 5.92
CA TYR A 197 0.76 -11.96 4.83
C TYR A 197 0.46 -12.61 3.48
N ILE A 198 0.04 -11.80 2.51
CA ILE A 198 -0.01 -12.16 1.10
C ILE A 198 1.37 -11.83 0.52
N THR A 199 1.99 -12.76 -0.18
CA THR A 199 3.29 -12.54 -0.83
C THR A 199 3.07 -12.27 -2.31
N VAL A 200 3.63 -11.18 -2.79
CA VAL A 200 3.67 -10.81 -4.21
C VAL A 200 5.12 -10.54 -4.58
N ASP A 201 5.56 -11.12 -5.68
CA ASP A 201 6.92 -10.96 -6.17
C ASP A 201 6.95 -10.64 -7.67
N LYS A 202 8.00 -9.98 -8.08
CA LYS A 202 8.29 -9.70 -9.47
C LYS A 202 9.78 -9.51 -9.64
N ASP A 203 10.30 -10.12 -10.70
CA ASP A 203 11.64 -9.86 -11.17
C ASP A 203 11.65 -8.55 -11.98
N PHE A 204 12.43 -7.58 -11.55
CA PHE A 204 12.58 -6.30 -12.25
C PHE A 204 13.93 -6.28 -12.97
N THR A 205 13.86 -6.00 -14.27
CA THR A 205 15.03 -5.54 -15.01
C THR A 205 15.00 -4.00 -15.06
N ALA A 206 16.16 -3.36 -15.10
CA ALA A 206 16.25 -1.90 -15.25
C ALA A 206 15.45 -1.40 -16.48
N ASN A 207 15.34 -2.19 -17.53
CA ASN A 207 14.52 -1.86 -18.70
C ASN A 207 13.03 -1.73 -18.37
N GLN A 208 12.47 -2.60 -17.55
CA GLN A 208 11.03 -2.56 -17.20
C GLN A 208 10.67 -1.36 -16.33
N VAL A 209 11.60 -0.86 -15.51
CA VAL A 209 11.41 0.36 -14.72
C VAL A 209 11.38 1.58 -15.65
N LEU A 210 12.27 1.64 -16.65
CA LEU A 210 12.38 2.74 -17.61
C LEU A 210 11.20 2.76 -18.57
N ASP A 211 10.75 1.61 -19.08
CA ASP A 211 9.60 1.52 -19.97
C ASP A 211 8.30 2.00 -19.29
N ALA A 212 8.17 1.77 -17.97
CA ALA A 212 7.04 2.27 -17.20
C ALA A 212 7.06 3.82 -17.05
N ILE A 213 8.26 4.42 -16.97
CA ILE A 213 8.46 5.88 -16.89
C ILE A 213 8.16 6.54 -18.26
N ASP A 214 8.74 6.01 -19.34
CA ASP A 214 8.54 6.53 -20.70
C ASP A 214 7.06 6.49 -21.13
N LYS A 215 6.36 5.42 -20.77
CA LYS A 215 4.92 5.28 -21.06
C LYS A 215 4.07 6.31 -20.32
N ARG A 216 4.49 6.76 -19.15
CA ARG A 216 3.80 7.76 -18.34
C ARG A 216 4.01 9.18 -18.88
N ASP A 217 5.21 9.49 -19.33
CA ASP A 217 5.53 10.81 -19.92
C ASP A 217 4.86 10.99 -21.27
N SER A 218 4.72 9.92 -22.05
CA SER A 218 3.97 9.93 -23.31
C SER A 218 2.46 10.13 -23.13
N LEU A 219 1.89 9.73 -21.98
CA LEU A 219 0.47 9.97 -21.65
C LEU A 219 0.21 11.39 -21.13
N LYS A 220 1.22 12.06 -20.54
CA LYS A 220 1.12 13.46 -20.07
C LYS A 220 1.26 14.49 -21.21
N THR A 221 1.85 14.11 -22.33
CA THR A 221 2.14 15.00 -23.47
C THR A 221 1.10 14.92 -24.60
N ARG A 222 0.00 14.17 -24.40
CA ARG A 222 -1.13 14.22 -25.35
C ARG A 222 -2.07 15.38 -24.96
N PRO A 223 -2.25 16.37 -25.84
CA PRO A 223 -3.17 17.50 -25.66
C PRO A 223 -4.63 17.04 -25.62
#